data_e5a62d816e70a75fa29992399fb98e73
#
_entry.id   e5a62d816e70a75fa29992399fb98e73
#
_cell.length_a   1.000
_cell.length_b   1.000
_cell.length_c   1.000
_cell.angle_alpha   90.00
_cell.angle_beta   90.00
_cell.angle_gamma   90.00
#
_symmetry.space_group_name_H-M   'P 1'
#
loop_
_entity.id
_entity.type
_entity.pdbx_description
1 polymer ?
#
loop_
_entity_poly.entity_id
_entity_poly.type
_entity_poly.pdbx_seq_one_letter_code
_entity_poly.pdbx_strand_id
1 'polypeptide(L)'
;MAAATSVPVKNWGLFLDGQWVSEGEPFEIHSPFDRALVGKGFRATAAHAEAAVHAAQRAFEITKKMPSYERQRILRAISEGIHIREQEFAQLIALEAGKPIKTARAEVDRAVFTFAVAAEEATRISGEWLPLDWQPSTVGRAAIVRRFPLGPILAITPFNFPLNLVAHKLAPAIAAGCTIVLKPAPQTPLTSLLLAQVIEGAGWPAGGLNVLPLAIPEAERLVGDERLKLLTFTGSGAVGWALKQKAGKKKVLLELGGNAGVIVHSDWDADDAARRCVEGGFSYAGQSCISVQRIYVQRSVYQEFLTALVAGVNKLKTGDPLDESTDVGPMISEDAARRAAAWIEEAVAAGAKIETGGKRNGSILEPTVLTNTWHELKVACEEVFAPIVNVEPYDDFDDAIRCVNDSPYGLQAGVFTRDAKLLFTAFEKLEVGGVIAGDVSAFRIDHMPYGGVKDSGLGREGLRYAIEEMTEPRLLALNLQ
;
A
#
# COMPACT_ATOMS: atom_id res chain seq x y z
N MET A 1 22.03 -29.41 4.59
CA MET A 1 20.61 -29.34 4.95
C MET A 1 20.53 -28.66 6.31
N ALA A 2 20.35 -27.35 6.35
CA ALA A 2 20.03 -26.65 7.58
C ALA A 2 18.58 -27.04 7.96
N ALA A 3 18.38 -27.49 9.18
CA ALA A 3 17.05 -27.80 9.69
C ALA A 3 16.20 -26.52 9.60
N ALA A 4 15.14 -26.59 8.80
CA ALA A 4 14.12 -25.53 8.80
C ALA A 4 13.60 -25.43 10.23
N THR A 5 13.92 -24.34 10.91
CA THR A 5 13.32 -23.98 12.19
C THR A 5 11.84 -23.75 11.93
N SER A 6 11.01 -24.79 12.16
CA SER A 6 9.57 -24.68 12.03
C SER A 6 9.08 -23.63 13.03
N VAL A 7 8.65 -22.50 12.52
CA VAL A 7 7.93 -21.51 13.34
C VAL A 7 6.71 -22.23 13.93
N PRO A 8 6.53 -22.22 15.27
CA PRO A 8 5.40 -22.92 15.87
C PRO A 8 4.08 -22.36 15.34
N VAL A 9 3.21 -23.27 14.87
CA VAL A 9 1.86 -22.89 14.41
C VAL A 9 1.08 -22.32 15.61
N LYS A 10 0.73 -21.03 15.50
CA LYS A 10 -0.05 -20.33 16.53
C LYS A 10 -1.54 -20.35 16.20
N ASN A 11 -2.38 -20.40 17.24
CA ASN A 11 -3.80 -20.11 17.15
C ASN A 11 -4.02 -18.63 17.50
N TRP A 12 -4.72 -17.91 16.63
CA TRP A 12 -4.93 -16.47 16.74
C TRP A 12 -6.42 -16.18 17.00
N GLY A 13 -6.72 -15.48 18.09
CA GLY A 13 -8.05 -14.91 18.32
C GLY A 13 -8.29 -13.66 17.48
N LEU A 14 -9.54 -13.21 17.41
CA LEU A 14 -9.91 -11.87 16.99
C LEU A 14 -9.44 -10.87 18.05
N PHE A 15 -9.05 -9.66 17.66
CA PHE A 15 -8.83 -8.58 18.63
C PHE A 15 -10.04 -7.65 18.63
N LEU A 16 -10.82 -7.69 19.69
CA LEU A 16 -12.11 -7.00 19.81
C LEU A 16 -12.25 -6.38 21.21
N ASP A 17 -12.48 -5.08 21.27
CA ASP A 17 -12.70 -4.33 22.52
C ASP A 17 -11.61 -4.54 23.58
N GLY A 18 -10.35 -4.65 23.13
CA GLY A 18 -9.21 -4.92 23.99
C GLY A 18 -9.11 -6.37 24.50
N GLN A 19 -9.85 -7.30 23.90
CA GLN A 19 -9.84 -8.73 24.24
C GLN A 19 -9.51 -9.61 23.05
N TRP A 20 -8.87 -10.74 23.32
CA TRP A 20 -8.61 -11.79 22.34
C TRP A 20 -9.76 -12.82 22.37
N VAL A 21 -10.56 -12.85 21.30
CA VAL A 21 -11.75 -13.69 21.18
C VAL A 21 -11.46 -14.85 20.25
N SER A 22 -11.60 -16.09 20.77
CA SER A 22 -11.36 -17.34 20.02
C SER A 22 -12.69 -18.00 19.63
N GLU A 23 -13.58 -17.23 19.02
CA GLU A 23 -14.92 -17.64 18.59
C GLU A 23 -15.16 -17.23 17.12
N GLY A 24 -15.93 -18.03 16.39
CA GLY A 24 -16.25 -17.83 14.98
C GLY A 24 -15.92 -19.02 14.12
N GLU A 25 -16.02 -18.88 12.81
CA GLU A 25 -15.64 -19.92 11.85
C GLU A 25 -14.10 -20.02 11.80
N PRO A 26 -13.51 -21.20 12.08
CA PRO A 26 -12.06 -21.35 12.01
C PRO A 26 -11.55 -21.25 10.58
N PHE A 27 -10.36 -20.69 10.40
CA PHE A 27 -9.63 -20.70 9.13
C PHE A 27 -8.16 -21.07 9.34
N GLU A 28 -7.53 -21.51 8.27
CA GLU A 28 -6.11 -21.81 8.21
C GLU A 28 -5.41 -20.89 7.20
N ILE A 29 -4.21 -20.45 7.55
CA ILE A 29 -3.32 -19.73 6.64
C ILE A 29 -2.18 -20.65 6.26
N HIS A 30 -2.00 -20.82 4.96
CA HIS A 30 -0.96 -21.64 4.37
C HIS A 30 0.01 -20.80 3.56
N SER A 31 1.30 -21.13 3.66
CA SER A 31 2.35 -20.52 2.86
C SER A 31 2.03 -20.67 1.35
N PRO A 32 2.11 -19.58 0.57
CA PRO A 32 1.90 -19.68 -0.88
C PRO A 32 3.02 -20.44 -1.59
N PHE A 33 4.19 -20.65 -0.94
CA PHE A 33 5.33 -21.36 -1.52
C PHE A 33 5.15 -22.87 -1.50
N ASP A 34 4.95 -23.45 -0.32
CA ASP A 34 4.96 -24.89 -0.09
C ASP A 34 3.67 -25.46 0.52
N ARG A 35 2.67 -24.60 0.74
CA ARG A 35 1.38 -24.93 1.35
C ARG A 35 1.51 -25.38 2.81
N ALA A 36 2.66 -25.17 3.45
CA ALA A 36 2.81 -25.44 4.87
C ALA A 36 1.85 -24.56 5.70
N LEU A 37 1.33 -25.12 6.79
CA LEU A 37 0.43 -24.41 7.70
C LEU A 37 1.23 -23.36 8.49
N VAL A 38 0.86 -22.08 8.33
CA VAL A 38 1.49 -20.93 9.01
C VAL A 38 0.78 -20.62 10.33
N GLY A 39 -0.54 -20.66 10.33
CA GLY A 39 -1.34 -20.37 11.53
C GLY A 39 -2.82 -20.63 11.32
N LYS A 40 -3.56 -20.62 12.44
CA LYS A 40 -5.02 -20.77 12.45
C LYS A 40 -5.65 -19.55 13.11
N GLY A 41 -6.83 -19.19 12.69
CA GLY A 41 -7.58 -18.08 13.26
C GLY A 41 -9.08 -18.30 13.19
N PHE A 42 -9.82 -17.25 13.51
CA PHE A 42 -11.30 -17.25 13.48
C PHE A 42 -11.79 -16.10 12.58
N ARG A 43 -12.80 -16.38 11.75
CA ARG A 43 -13.54 -15.35 11.03
C ARG A 43 -14.50 -14.66 11.98
N ALA A 44 -14.49 -13.35 11.95
CA ALA A 44 -15.44 -12.54 12.69
C ALA A 44 -16.85 -12.69 12.08
N THR A 45 -17.86 -12.77 12.95
CA THR A 45 -19.27 -12.83 12.59
C THR A 45 -19.87 -11.41 12.46
N ALA A 46 -21.12 -11.32 12.00
CA ALA A 46 -21.87 -10.07 12.01
C ALA A 46 -22.04 -9.50 13.44
N ALA A 47 -22.18 -10.36 14.46
CA ALA A 47 -22.24 -9.94 15.86
C ALA A 47 -20.91 -9.33 16.34
N HIS A 48 -19.77 -9.92 15.95
CA HIS A 48 -18.44 -9.36 16.24
C HIS A 48 -18.26 -7.99 15.55
N ALA A 49 -18.73 -7.84 14.31
CA ALA A 49 -18.65 -6.58 13.57
C ALA A 49 -19.48 -5.48 14.27
N GLU A 50 -20.70 -5.80 14.73
CA GLU A 50 -21.54 -4.87 15.47
C GLU A 50 -20.91 -4.48 16.82
N ALA A 51 -20.37 -5.44 17.56
CA ALA A 51 -19.66 -5.21 18.81
C ALA A 51 -18.43 -4.31 18.62
N ALA A 52 -17.67 -4.49 17.52
CA ALA A 52 -16.52 -3.67 17.19
C ALA A 52 -16.90 -2.22 16.90
N VAL A 53 -18.00 -1.96 16.18
CA VAL A 53 -18.48 -0.60 15.94
C VAL A 53 -18.86 0.08 17.25
N HIS A 54 -19.58 -0.60 18.12
CA HIS A 54 -19.92 -0.08 19.45
C HIS A 54 -18.68 0.17 20.31
N ALA A 55 -17.72 -0.76 20.32
CA ALA A 55 -16.46 -0.58 21.03
C ALA A 55 -15.68 0.64 20.52
N ALA A 56 -15.57 0.79 19.20
CA ALA A 56 -14.92 1.93 18.56
C ALA A 56 -15.61 3.27 18.92
N GLN A 57 -16.95 3.31 18.97
CA GLN A 57 -17.68 4.50 19.41
C GLN A 57 -17.40 4.86 20.88
N ARG A 58 -17.42 3.88 21.79
CA ARG A 58 -17.11 4.12 23.22
C ARG A 58 -15.68 4.59 23.40
N ALA A 59 -14.73 3.93 22.78
CA ALA A 59 -13.31 4.28 22.85
C ALA A 59 -13.04 5.68 22.25
N PHE A 60 -13.79 6.09 21.23
CA PHE A 60 -13.66 7.41 20.62
C PHE A 60 -13.94 8.55 21.63
N GLU A 61 -14.84 8.37 22.58
CA GLU A 61 -15.09 9.36 23.63
C GLU A 61 -13.86 9.63 24.50
N ILE A 62 -12.93 8.68 24.56
CA ILE A 62 -11.64 8.78 25.24
C ILE A 62 -10.59 9.37 24.30
N THR A 63 -10.40 8.76 23.11
CA THR A 63 -9.30 9.08 22.20
C THR A 63 -9.41 10.48 21.61
N LYS A 64 -10.62 10.99 21.33
CA LYS A 64 -10.85 12.36 20.85
C LYS A 64 -10.41 13.45 21.84
N LYS A 65 -10.28 13.11 23.12
CA LYS A 65 -9.82 14.03 24.19
C LYS A 65 -8.38 13.79 24.60
N MET A 66 -7.76 12.73 24.09
CA MET A 66 -6.38 12.35 24.45
C MET A 66 -5.40 13.44 23.99
N PRO A 67 -4.54 13.94 24.89
CA PRO A 67 -3.55 14.96 24.55
C PRO A 67 -2.56 14.46 23.47
N SER A 68 -2.05 15.39 22.67
CA SER A 68 -1.13 15.07 21.58
C SER A 68 0.16 14.36 22.06
N TYR A 69 0.71 14.76 23.22
CA TYR A 69 1.90 14.11 23.79
C TYR A 69 1.67 12.63 24.14
N GLU A 70 0.46 12.28 24.55
CA GLU A 70 0.11 10.90 24.91
C GLU A 70 -0.06 10.03 23.65
N ARG A 71 -0.71 10.57 22.62
CA ARG A 71 -0.76 9.91 21.30
C ARG A 71 0.64 9.71 20.73
N GLN A 72 1.51 10.71 20.84
CA GLN A 72 2.93 10.60 20.46
C GLN A 72 3.63 9.49 21.23
N ARG A 73 3.47 9.43 22.55
CA ARG A 73 4.08 8.39 23.41
C ARG A 73 3.64 7.00 22.97
N ILE A 74 2.34 6.80 22.71
CA ILE A 74 1.77 5.53 22.25
C ILE A 74 2.35 5.14 20.90
N LEU A 75 2.39 6.06 19.93
CA LEU A 75 2.93 5.82 18.59
C LEU A 75 4.41 5.46 18.62
N ARG A 76 5.22 6.11 19.48
CA ARG A 76 6.63 5.75 19.72
C ARG A 76 6.75 4.35 20.32
N ALA A 77 5.91 4.01 21.29
CA ALA A 77 5.89 2.68 21.89
C ALA A 77 5.51 1.59 20.87
N ILE A 78 4.60 1.88 19.93
CA ILE A 78 4.25 0.97 18.83
C ILE A 78 5.45 0.80 17.89
N SER A 79 6.10 1.89 17.47
CA SER A 79 7.30 1.85 16.63
C SER A 79 8.39 0.98 17.26
N GLU A 80 8.69 1.20 18.53
CA GLU A 80 9.66 0.41 19.28
C GLU A 80 9.25 -1.05 19.44
N GLY A 81 7.97 -1.30 19.72
CA GLY A 81 7.43 -2.67 19.85
C GLY A 81 7.52 -3.48 18.56
N ILE A 82 7.36 -2.84 17.39
CA ILE A 82 7.59 -3.47 16.08
C ILE A 82 9.08 -3.76 15.89
N HIS A 83 9.95 -2.80 16.19
CA HIS A 83 11.41 -2.95 16.07
C HIS A 83 11.95 -4.11 16.95
N ILE A 84 11.52 -4.19 18.20
CA ILE A 84 11.90 -5.30 19.11
C ILE A 84 11.48 -6.67 18.55
N ARG A 85 10.38 -6.74 17.80
CA ARG A 85 9.83 -7.98 17.22
C ARG A 85 10.10 -8.10 15.73
N GLU A 86 11.09 -7.39 15.17
CA GLU A 86 11.32 -7.30 13.71
C GLU A 86 11.45 -8.65 13.03
N GLN A 87 12.17 -9.60 13.64
CA GLN A 87 12.37 -10.92 13.06
C GLN A 87 11.07 -11.75 13.06
N GLU A 88 10.25 -11.62 14.09
CA GLU A 88 8.94 -12.30 14.15
C GLU A 88 8.01 -11.76 13.06
N PHE A 89 7.94 -10.44 12.88
CA PHE A 89 7.17 -9.82 11.79
C PHE A 89 7.71 -10.23 10.42
N ALA A 90 9.02 -10.14 10.19
CA ALA A 90 9.61 -10.46 8.90
C ALA A 90 9.37 -11.93 8.50
N GLN A 91 9.55 -12.87 9.43
CA GLN A 91 9.27 -14.28 9.20
C GLN A 91 7.79 -14.54 8.93
N LEU A 92 6.90 -13.92 9.69
CA LEU A 92 5.47 -14.07 9.49
C LEU A 92 5.03 -13.53 8.13
N ILE A 93 5.51 -12.35 7.71
CA ILE A 93 5.27 -11.77 6.39
C ILE A 93 5.80 -12.71 5.29
N ALA A 94 7.01 -13.26 5.44
CA ALA A 94 7.58 -14.17 4.46
C ALA A 94 6.72 -15.44 4.32
N LEU A 95 6.21 -15.97 5.41
CA LEU A 95 5.41 -17.18 5.43
C LEU A 95 3.98 -16.97 4.88
N GLU A 96 3.25 -15.93 5.34
CA GLU A 96 1.84 -15.77 4.93
C GLU A 96 1.69 -15.06 3.58
N ALA A 97 2.63 -14.17 3.20
CA ALA A 97 2.58 -13.42 1.96
C ALA A 97 3.52 -13.95 0.86
N GLY A 98 4.43 -14.89 1.18
CA GLY A 98 5.43 -15.38 0.24
C GLY A 98 6.51 -14.35 -0.11
N LYS A 99 6.66 -13.29 0.68
CA LYS A 99 7.62 -12.22 0.43
C LYS A 99 9.04 -12.68 0.79
N PRO A 100 10.07 -12.50 -0.08
CA PRO A 100 11.44 -12.82 0.30
C PRO A 100 11.84 -12.15 1.62
N ILE A 101 12.50 -12.89 2.51
CA ILE A 101 12.81 -12.47 3.88
C ILE A 101 13.54 -11.11 3.96
N LYS A 102 14.47 -10.84 3.03
CA LYS A 102 15.15 -9.54 2.94
C LYS A 102 14.18 -8.39 2.62
N THR A 103 13.19 -8.63 1.77
CA THR A 103 12.15 -7.65 1.42
C THR A 103 11.11 -7.52 2.55
N ALA A 104 10.84 -8.62 3.26
CA ALA A 104 9.98 -8.61 4.45
C ALA A 104 10.60 -7.78 5.59
N ARG A 105 11.91 -7.87 5.84
CA ARG A 105 12.62 -7.00 6.80
C ARG A 105 12.51 -5.53 6.41
N ALA A 106 12.73 -5.22 5.12
CA ALA A 106 12.58 -3.84 4.64
C ALA A 106 11.13 -3.31 4.85
N GLU A 107 10.11 -4.16 4.73
CA GLU A 107 8.74 -3.76 5.08
C GLU A 107 8.57 -3.48 6.57
N VAL A 108 9.19 -4.28 7.45
CA VAL A 108 9.17 -4.03 8.90
C VAL A 108 9.83 -2.70 9.24
N ASP A 109 11.00 -2.42 8.68
CA ASP A 109 11.72 -1.14 8.87
C ASP A 109 10.85 0.05 8.43
N ARG A 110 10.13 -0.08 7.32
CA ARG A 110 9.18 0.93 6.86
C ARG A 110 8.03 1.13 7.84
N ALA A 111 7.48 0.08 8.41
CA ALA A 111 6.41 0.18 9.40
C ALA A 111 6.89 0.86 10.70
N VAL A 112 8.10 0.53 11.17
CA VAL A 112 8.76 1.22 12.29
C VAL A 112 8.85 2.72 11.99
N PHE A 113 9.35 3.09 10.80
CA PHE A 113 9.46 4.48 10.36
C PHE A 113 8.09 5.16 10.25
N THR A 114 7.08 4.48 9.71
CA THR A 114 5.71 4.99 9.57
C THR A 114 5.12 5.40 10.93
N PHE A 115 5.24 4.56 11.96
CA PHE A 115 4.76 4.89 13.31
C PHE A 115 5.63 5.97 13.98
N ALA A 116 6.94 5.99 13.75
CA ALA A 116 7.83 7.02 14.26
C ALA A 116 7.47 8.41 13.68
N VAL A 117 7.25 8.51 12.37
CA VAL A 117 6.81 9.78 11.73
C VAL A 117 5.42 10.19 12.22
N ALA A 118 4.49 9.24 12.37
CA ALA A 118 3.16 9.54 12.90
C ALA A 118 3.22 10.10 14.34
N ALA A 119 4.17 9.63 15.14
CA ALA A 119 4.41 10.17 16.48
C ALA A 119 4.83 11.65 16.44
N GLU A 120 5.69 12.02 15.49
CA GLU A 120 6.07 13.42 15.30
C GLU A 120 4.90 14.27 14.78
N GLU A 121 4.15 13.76 13.80
CA GLU A 121 2.99 14.45 13.22
C GLU A 121 1.83 14.60 14.21
N ALA A 122 1.66 13.71 15.18
CA ALA A 122 0.63 13.80 16.21
C ALA A 122 0.70 15.12 17.01
N THR A 123 1.91 15.68 17.16
CA THR A 123 2.15 16.96 17.86
C THR A 123 2.16 18.17 16.92
N ARG A 124 2.11 17.95 15.60
CA ARG A 124 2.14 19.01 14.57
C ARG A 124 0.79 19.28 13.93
N ILE A 125 -0.30 18.71 14.46
CA ILE A 125 -1.66 19.00 13.99
C ILE A 125 -1.99 20.43 14.41
N SER A 126 -1.72 21.37 13.50
CA SER A 126 -1.86 22.80 13.72
C SER A 126 -3.29 23.29 13.46
N GLY A 127 -3.54 24.51 13.91
CA GLY A 127 -4.70 25.32 13.56
C GLY A 127 -4.24 26.64 12.90
N GLU A 128 -5.20 27.50 12.65
CA GLU A 128 -4.95 28.80 12.02
C GLU A 128 -5.61 29.90 12.87
N TRP A 129 -4.98 31.07 12.87
CA TRP A 129 -5.61 32.33 13.28
C TRP A 129 -5.89 33.11 12.00
N LEU A 130 -7.19 33.45 11.77
CA LEU A 130 -7.64 34.17 10.59
C LEU A 130 -8.14 35.57 10.97
N PRO A 131 -7.55 36.67 10.47
CA PRO A 131 -8.16 37.97 10.53
C PRO A 131 -9.43 37.98 9.65
N LEU A 132 -10.54 38.48 10.21
CA LEU A 132 -11.82 38.58 9.49
C LEU A 132 -12.20 40.03 9.17
N ASP A 133 -11.31 40.98 9.42
CA ASP A 133 -11.50 42.43 9.25
C ASP A 133 -11.20 42.95 7.83
N TRP A 134 -11.48 42.16 6.82
CA TRP A 134 -11.22 42.48 5.40
C TRP A 134 -12.21 43.46 4.82
N GLN A 135 -13.28 43.81 5.53
CA GLN A 135 -14.30 44.78 5.15
C GLN A 135 -14.65 45.68 6.34
N PRO A 136 -15.07 46.93 6.13
CA PRO A 136 -15.45 47.81 7.21
C PRO A 136 -16.49 47.25 8.16
N SER A 137 -17.43 46.45 7.67
CA SER A 137 -18.48 45.81 8.45
C SER A 137 -17.99 44.68 9.34
N THR A 138 -16.76 44.23 9.17
CA THR A 138 -16.17 43.08 9.91
C THR A 138 -14.98 43.48 10.79
N VAL A 139 -14.69 44.77 10.91
CA VAL A 139 -13.66 45.28 11.84
C VAL A 139 -13.93 44.78 13.26
N GLY A 140 -12.86 44.35 13.95
CA GLY A 140 -12.93 43.76 15.30
C GLY A 140 -13.35 42.29 15.31
N ARG A 141 -13.32 41.59 14.17
CA ARG A 141 -13.56 40.15 14.08
C ARG A 141 -12.31 39.38 13.75
N ALA A 142 -12.18 38.19 14.36
CA ALA A 142 -11.13 37.22 14.10
C ALA A 142 -11.71 35.80 14.18
N ALA A 143 -10.97 34.82 13.68
CA ALA A 143 -11.36 33.42 13.85
C ALA A 143 -10.17 32.52 14.23
N ILE A 144 -10.48 31.45 14.94
CA ILE A 144 -9.56 30.35 15.19
C ILE A 144 -10.12 29.12 14.46
N VAL A 145 -9.26 28.48 13.67
CA VAL A 145 -9.55 27.18 13.07
C VAL A 145 -8.77 26.10 13.81
N ARG A 146 -9.44 25.04 14.22
CA ARG A 146 -8.81 23.84 14.81
C ARG A 146 -9.26 22.58 14.09
N ARG A 147 -8.37 21.57 14.04
CA ARG A 147 -8.71 20.24 13.53
C ARG A 147 -9.21 19.33 14.65
N PHE A 148 -10.25 18.59 14.36
CA PHE A 148 -10.89 17.62 15.27
C PHE A 148 -10.94 16.26 14.62
N PRO A 149 -10.71 15.15 15.37
CA PRO A 149 -10.83 13.81 14.83
C PRO A 149 -12.23 13.53 14.30
N LEU A 150 -12.32 12.84 13.16
CA LEU A 150 -13.62 12.55 12.51
C LEU A 150 -14.50 11.61 13.34
N GLY A 151 -13.92 10.56 13.92
CA GLY A 151 -14.65 9.52 14.61
C GLY A 151 -14.08 8.14 14.35
N PRO A 152 -14.88 7.07 14.54
CA PRO A 152 -14.49 5.72 14.17
C PRO A 152 -14.30 5.57 12.68
N ILE A 153 -13.25 4.82 12.28
CA ILE A 153 -12.80 4.60 10.89
C ILE A 153 -12.92 3.13 10.54
N LEU A 154 -13.36 2.81 9.33
CA LEU A 154 -13.21 1.49 8.73
C LEU A 154 -11.95 1.46 7.87
N ALA A 155 -11.02 0.57 8.20
CA ALA A 155 -9.82 0.32 7.44
C ALA A 155 -9.88 -1.07 6.79
N ILE A 156 -9.66 -1.15 5.48
CA ILE A 156 -9.60 -2.42 4.73
C ILE A 156 -8.28 -2.47 3.98
N THR A 157 -7.49 -3.54 4.17
CA THR A 157 -6.13 -3.64 3.65
C THR A 157 -5.93 -4.84 2.74
N PRO A 158 -4.98 -4.75 1.77
CA PRO A 158 -4.62 -5.84 0.87
C PRO A 158 -3.55 -6.75 1.49
N PHE A 159 -3.18 -7.79 0.75
CA PHE A 159 -2.24 -8.83 1.20
C PHE A 159 -0.76 -8.47 1.01
N ASN A 160 -0.44 -7.58 0.06
CA ASN A 160 0.92 -7.44 -0.48
C ASN A 160 1.93 -6.72 0.44
N PHE A 161 1.45 -5.86 1.33
CA PHE A 161 2.24 -5.26 2.41
C PHE A 161 1.43 -5.34 3.70
N PRO A 162 1.34 -6.55 4.31
CA PRO A 162 0.39 -6.83 5.40
C PRO A 162 0.70 -6.09 6.70
N LEU A 163 1.92 -5.57 6.85
CA LEU A 163 2.31 -4.71 7.96
C LEU A 163 2.26 -3.23 7.57
N ASN A 164 2.95 -2.82 6.51
CA ASN A 164 3.13 -1.39 6.24
C ASN A 164 1.88 -0.71 5.69
N LEU A 165 1.05 -1.38 4.88
CA LEU A 165 -0.23 -0.79 4.44
C LEU A 165 -1.27 -0.76 5.57
N VAL A 166 -1.15 -1.63 6.57
CA VAL A 166 -1.90 -1.52 7.82
C VAL A 166 -1.39 -0.33 8.63
N ALA A 167 -0.07 -0.18 8.77
CA ALA A 167 0.55 0.96 9.47
C ALA A 167 0.10 2.31 8.87
N HIS A 168 0.02 2.45 7.54
CA HIS A 168 -0.45 3.66 6.86
C HIS A 168 -1.91 4.03 7.15
N LYS A 169 -2.70 3.11 7.69
CA LYS A 169 -4.09 3.38 8.12
C LYS A 169 -4.18 3.60 9.62
N LEU A 170 -3.46 2.80 10.41
CA LEU A 170 -3.54 2.85 11.87
C LEU A 170 -2.74 4.02 12.46
N ALA A 171 -1.53 4.27 11.97
CA ALA A 171 -0.66 5.31 12.52
C ALA A 171 -1.27 6.72 12.40
N PRO A 172 -1.76 7.18 11.23
CA PRO A 172 -2.41 8.48 11.13
C PRO A 172 -3.75 8.54 11.90
N ALA A 173 -4.49 7.43 12.00
CA ALA A 173 -5.72 7.39 12.78
C ALA A 173 -5.47 7.60 14.28
N ILE A 174 -4.45 6.91 14.84
CA ILE A 174 -4.02 7.09 16.23
C ILE A 174 -3.50 8.52 16.44
N ALA A 175 -2.67 9.05 15.51
CA ALA A 175 -2.17 10.41 15.56
C ALA A 175 -3.32 11.45 15.57
N ALA A 176 -4.36 11.23 14.77
CA ALA A 176 -5.55 12.07 14.73
C ALA A 176 -6.45 11.93 15.96
N GLY A 177 -6.38 10.81 16.71
CA GLY A 177 -7.28 10.46 17.81
C GLY A 177 -8.56 9.76 17.37
N CYS A 178 -8.57 9.14 16.18
CA CYS A 178 -9.65 8.32 15.66
C CYS A 178 -9.53 6.87 16.17
N THR A 179 -10.64 6.16 16.26
CA THR A 179 -10.69 4.72 16.56
C THR A 179 -10.88 3.92 15.28
N ILE A 180 -10.49 2.64 15.28
CA ILE A 180 -10.37 1.87 14.04
C ILE A 180 -11.04 0.50 14.16
N VAL A 181 -11.82 0.15 13.13
CA VAL A 181 -12.21 -1.22 12.81
C VAL A 181 -11.41 -1.63 11.59
N LEU A 182 -10.48 -2.55 11.76
CA LEU A 182 -9.58 -3.05 10.71
C LEU A 182 -10.06 -4.39 10.17
N LYS A 183 -10.27 -4.47 8.87
CA LYS A 183 -10.45 -5.74 8.14
C LYS A 183 -9.19 -6.04 7.35
N PRO A 184 -8.31 -6.96 7.81
CA PRO A 184 -7.13 -7.38 7.06
C PRO A 184 -7.50 -8.22 5.85
N ALA A 185 -6.55 -8.38 4.92
CA ALA A 185 -6.72 -9.31 3.81
C ALA A 185 -6.90 -10.75 4.31
N PRO A 186 -7.76 -11.54 3.65
CA PRO A 186 -7.99 -12.93 4.09
C PRO A 186 -6.76 -13.83 3.92
N GLN A 187 -5.82 -13.49 3.05
CA GLN A 187 -4.59 -14.24 2.84
C GLN A 187 -3.52 -13.96 3.90
N THR A 188 -3.52 -12.74 4.49
CA THR A 188 -2.45 -12.27 5.38
C THR A 188 -2.98 -11.57 6.64
N PRO A 189 -3.89 -12.20 7.40
CA PRO A 189 -4.46 -11.58 8.59
C PRO A 189 -3.54 -11.65 9.82
N LEU A 190 -2.58 -12.59 9.83
CA LEU A 190 -1.80 -12.90 11.03
C LEU A 190 -0.84 -11.77 11.40
N THR A 191 -0.23 -11.12 10.42
CA THR A 191 0.62 -9.93 10.64
C THR A 191 -0.17 -8.80 11.30
N SER A 192 -1.43 -8.58 10.90
CA SER A 192 -2.29 -7.55 11.53
C SER A 192 -2.66 -7.92 12.97
N LEU A 193 -2.86 -9.20 13.27
CA LEU A 193 -3.11 -9.67 14.63
C LEU A 193 -1.85 -9.55 15.51
N LEU A 194 -0.66 -9.81 14.93
CA LEU A 194 0.61 -9.57 15.60
C LEU A 194 0.82 -8.08 15.93
N LEU A 195 0.47 -7.19 15.01
CA LEU A 195 0.51 -5.74 15.24
C LEU A 195 -0.48 -5.30 16.33
N ALA A 196 -1.66 -5.94 16.41
CA ALA A 196 -2.63 -5.65 17.47
C ALA A 196 -2.06 -5.93 18.87
N GLN A 197 -1.23 -7.00 19.06
CA GLN A 197 -0.54 -7.25 20.32
C GLN A 197 0.43 -6.11 20.68
N VAL A 198 1.14 -5.57 19.71
CA VAL A 198 2.05 -4.43 19.93
C VAL A 198 1.26 -3.18 20.34
N ILE A 199 0.14 -2.89 19.65
CA ILE A 199 -0.70 -1.72 19.92
C ILE A 199 -1.38 -1.83 21.31
N GLU A 200 -1.85 -3.02 21.69
CA GLU A 200 -2.36 -3.32 23.03
C GLU A 200 -1.30 -3.03 24.09
N GLY A 201 -0.08 -3.55 23.92
CA GLY A 201 1.06 -3.33 24.83
C GLY A 201 1.51 -1.87 24.91
N ALA A 202 1.29 -1.05 23.87
CA ALA A 202 1.60 0.37 23.85
C ALA A 202 0.60 1.22 24.64
N GLY A 203 -0.57 0.64 25.02
CA GLY A 203 -1.59 1.29 25.85
C GLY A 203 -2.60 2.13 25.08
N TRP A 204 -2.87 1.80 23.79
CA TRP A 204 -4.02 2.36 23.10
C TRP A 204 -5.32 1.87 23.76
N PRO A 205 -6.33 2.73 23.99
CA PRO A 205 -7.52 2.36 24.74
C PRO A 205 -8.26 1.15 24.17
N ALA A 206 -8.79 0.28 25.05
CA ALA A 206 -9.65 -0.83 24.67
C ALA A 206 -10.79 -0.34 23.76
N GLY A 207 -11.08 -1.09 22.69
CA GLY A 207 -12.01 -0.69 21.64
C GLY A 207 -11.47 0.35 20.65
N GLY A 208 -10.34 1.00 20.92
CA GLY A 208 -9.70 1.95 20.02
C GLY A 208 -9.14 1.32 18.74
N LEU A 209 -8.79 0.03 18.79
CA LEU A 209 -8.49 -0.84 17.65
C LEU A 209 -9.29 -2.13 17.78
N ASN A 210 -9.91 -2.54 16.67
CA ASN A 210 -10.56 -3.85 16.54
C ASN A 210 -10.07 -4.49 15.24
N VAL A 211 -9.49 -5.70 15.29
CA VAL A 211 -8.96 -6.41 14.12
C VAL A 211 -9.83 -7.62 13.83
N LEU A 212 -10.55 -7.56 12.74
CA LEU A 212 -11.59 -8.51 12.38
C LEU A 212 -11.31 -9.13 10.98
N PRO A 213 -10.82 -10.36 10.89
CA PRO A 213 -10.84 -11.15 9.66
C PRO A 213 -12.30 -11.44 9.25
N LEU A 214 -12.92 -10.53 8.50
CA LEU A 214 -14.32 -10.61 8.05
C LEU A 214 -14.41 -11.22 6.66
N ALA A 215 -15.51 -11.96 6.41
CA ALA A 215 -15.93 -12.29 5.05
C ALA A 215 -16.42 -11.02 4.32
N ILE A 216 -16.52 -11.10 2.98
CA ILE A 216 -16.89 -9.95 2.15
C ILE A 216 -18.25 -9.35 2.52
N PRO A 217 -19.34 -10.14 2.72
CA PRO A 217 -20.64 -9.58 3.02
C PRO A 217 -20.69 -8.77 4.32
N GLU A 218 -20.00 -9.23 5.37
CA GLU A 218 -19.92 -8.54 6.66
C GLU A 218 -19.12 -7.24 6.55
N ALA A 219 -18.01 -7.26 5.77
CA ALA A 219 -17.23 -6.07 5.50
C ALA A 219 -18.04 -5.02 4.72
N GLU A 220 -18.84 -5.43 3.73
CA GLU A 220 -19.70 -4.54 2.96
C GLU A 220 -20.80 -3.88 3.81
N ARG A 221 -21.33 -4.57 4.82
CA ARG A 221 -22.27 -3.98 5.79
C ARG A 221 -21.62 -2.85 6.58
N LEU A 222 -20.36 -3.02 7.02
CA LEU A 222 -19.62 -1.96 7.72
C LEU A 222 -19.36 -0.75 6.81
N VAL A 223 -19.19 -0.95 5.51
CA VAL A 223 -19.03 0.17 4.57
C VAL A 223 -20.27 1.08 4.56
N GLY A 224 -21.48 0.53 4.64
CA GLY A 224 -22.73 1.28 4.73
C GLY A 224 -23.02 1.88 6.10
N ASP A 225 -22.32 1.48 7.16
CA ASP A 225 -22.62 1.89 8.54
C ASP A 225 -22.24 3.35 8.82
N GLU A 226 -23.23 4.20 9.09
CA GLU A 226 -23.06 5.65 9.30
C GLU A 226 -22.31 6.01 10.59
N ARG A 227 -22.15 5.05 11.53
CA ARG A 227 -21.38 5.25 12.77
C ARG A 227 -19.88 5.35 12.47
N LEU A 228 -19.42 4.71 11.39
CA LEU A 228 -18.06 4.82 10.86
C LEU A 228 -17.97 6.05 9.95
N LYS A 229 -17.06 6.98 10.21
CA LYS A 229 -17.00 8.31 9.59
C LYS A 229 -16.12 8.39 8.36
N LEU A 230 -15.21 7.43 8.21
CA LEU A 230 -14.31 7.34 7.07
C LEU A 230 -14.11 5.88 6.69
N LEU A 231 -14.06 5.62 5.39
CA LEU A 231 -13.56 4.38 4.81
C LEU A 231 -12.16 4.64 4.23
N THR A 232 -11.15 3.92 4.69
CA THR A 232 -9.84 3.86 4.03
C THR A 232 -9.61 2.46 3.49
N PHE A 233 -9.51 2.36 2.18
CA PHE A 233 -9.39 1.11 1.44
C PHE A 233 -8.14 1.10 0.58
N THR A 234 -7.37 0.01 0.65
CA THR A 234 -6.32 -0.29 -0.33
C THR A 234 -6.59 -1.65 -0.94
N GLY A 235 -6.60 -1.73 -2.27
CA GLY A 235 -6.89 -2.97 -3.00
C GLY A 235 -7.20 -2.73 -4.48
N SER A 236 -7.93 -3.64 -5.13
CA SER A 236 -8.24 -3.51 -6.55
C SER A 236 -9.22 -2.37 -6.86
N GLY A 237 -9.06 -1.74 -8.04
CA GLY A 237 -9.90 -0.64 -8.51
C GLY A 237 -11.39 -1.00 -8.53
N ALA A 238 -11.74 -2.16 -9.08
CA ALA A 238 -13.13 -2.61 -9.19
C ALA A 238 -13.81 -2.69 -7.80
N VAL A 239 -13.10 -3.19 -6.79
CA VAL A 239 -13.64 -3.26 -5.42
C VAL A 239 -13.71 -1.87 -4.78
N GLY A 240 -12.65 -1.07 -4.89
CA GLY A 240 -12.60 0.26 -4.26
C GLY A 240 -13.71 1.18 -4.75
N TRP A 241 -13.93 1.27 -6.04
CA TRP A 241 -14.99 2.10 -6.62
C TRP A 241 -16.40 1.59 -6.26
N ALA A 242 -16.61 0.26 -6.19
CA ALA A 242 -17.86 -0.31 -5.70
C ALA A 242 -18.12 0.01 -4.21
N LEU A 243 -17.09 -0.06 -3.37
CA LEU A 243 -17.19 0.32 -1.95
C LEU A 243 -17.49 1.81 -1.78
N LYS A 244 -16.88 2.68 -2.60
CA LYS A 244 -17.19 4.12 -2.59
C LYS A 244 -18.66 4.40 -2.84
N GLN A 245 -19.27 3.71 -3.81
CA GLN A 245 -20.70 3.86 -4.09
C GLN A 245 -21.59 3.46 -2.88
N LYS A 246 -21.16 2.44 -2.11
CA LYS A 246 -21.86 1.95 -0.91
C LYS A 246 -21.61 2.79 0.33
N ALA A 247 -20.55 3.61 0.35
CA ALA A 247 -20.10 4.35 1.54
C ALA A 247 -21.02 5.51 1.97
N GLY A 248 -21.99 5.90 1.14
CA GLY A 248 -22.95 6.98 1.46
C GLY A 248 -22.25 8.33 1.64
N LYS A 249 -22.49 8.98 2.79
CA LYS A 249 -21.96 10.34 3.09
C LYS A 249 -20.59 10.35 3.75
N LYS A 250 -20.01 9.20 4.11
CA LYS A 250 -18.72 9.16 4.79
C LYS A 250 -17.59 9.55 3.86
N LYS A 251 -16.50 10.07 4.41
CA LYS A 251 -15.25 10.27 3.66
C LYS A 251 -14.72 8.93 3.18
N VAL A 252 -14.09 8.94 2.01
CA VAL A 252 -13.51 7.74 1.40
C VAL A 252 -12.11 8.06 0.89
N LEU A 253 -11.14 7.27 1.34
CA LEU A 253 -9.78 7.25 0.84
C LEU A 253 -9.56 5.93 0.11
N LEU A 254 -9.11 5.99 -1.13
CA LEU A 254 -8.87 4.83 -1.99
C LEU A 254 -7.44 4.84 -2.49
N GLU A 255 -6.70 3.78 -2.19
CA GLU A 255 -5.41 3.46 -2.79
C GLU A 255 -5.59 2.18 -3.62
N LEU A 256 -5.58 2.35 -4.93
CA LEU A 256 -6.01 1.30 -5.87
C LEU A 256 -4.83 0.86 -6.74
N GLY A 257 -5.14 0.14 -7.82
CA GLY A 257 -4.15 -0.40 -8.73
C GLY A 257 -3.36 0.64 -9.50
N GLY A 258 -2.30 0.17 -10.14
CA GLY A 258 -1.46 0.96 -11.01
C GLY A 258 -0.98 0.14 -12.22
N ASN A 259 -0.57 0.85 -13.25
CA ASN A 259 0.09 0.31 -14.45
C ASN A 259 1.28 1.22 -14.75
N ALA A 260 2.26 1.20 -13.83
CA ALA A 260 3.30 2.20 -13.77
C ALA A 260 4.22 2.19 -15.00
N GLY A 261 4.40 3.37 -15.57
CA GLY A 261 5.33 3.63 -16.67
C GLY A 261 6.66 4.19 -16.18
N VAL A 262 7.72 3.83 -16.90
CA VAL A 262 9.07 4.39 -16.73
C VAL A 262 9.57 4.87 -18.08
N ILE A 263 10.10 6.10 -18.14
CA ILE A 263 10.71 6.68 -19.33
C ILE A 263 12.21 6.73 -19.13
N VAL A 264 12.96 6.13 -20.05
CA VAL A 264 14.45 6.15 -20.06
C VAL A 264 14.93 6.95 -21.27
N HIS A 265 15.50 8.15 -21.02
CA HIS A 265 16.04 9.01 -22.05
C HIS A 265 17.54 8.73 -22.29
N SER A 266 18.05 9.07 -23.46
CA SER A 266 19.42 8.71 -23.91
C SER A 266 20.53 9.41 -23.12
N ASP A 267 20.24 10.45 -22.36
CA ASP A 267 21.22 11.15 -21.52
C ASP A 267 21.43 10.51 -20.14
N TRP A 268 20.71 9.43 -19.83
CA TRP A 268 20.91 8.62 -18.63
C TRP A 268 21.74 7.37 -18.93
N ASP A 269 22.45 6.88 -17.95
CA ASP A 269 23.17 5.62 -18.01
C ASP A 269 22.20 4.44 -18.14
N ALA A 270 22.29 3.71 -19.26
CA ALA A 270 21.36 2.61 -19.56
C ALA A 270 21.50 1.43 -18.60
N ASP A 271 22.70 1.12 -18.12
CA ASP A 271 22.96 0.04 -17.16
C ASP A 271 22.37 0.39 -15.79
N ASP A 272 22.52 1.65 -15.31
CA ASP A 272 21.91 2.10 -14.04
C ASP A 272 20.38 2.09 -14.11
N ALA A 273 19.79 2.60 -15.20
CA ALA A 273 18.35 2.56 -15.39
C ALA A 273 17.82 1.11 -15.45
N ALA A 274 18.49 0.23 -16.17
CA ALA A 274 18.12 -1.18 -16.27
C ALA A 274 18.18 -1.88 -14.91
N ARG A 275 19.26 -1.68 -14.13
CA ARG A 275 19.40 -2.23 -12.77
C ARG A 275 18.24 -1.80 -11.87
N ARG A 276 17.89 -0.50 -11.87
CA ARG A 276 16.75 0.02 -11.07
C ARG A 276 15.41 -0.54 -11.56
N CYS A 277 15.23 -0.71 -12.86
CA CYS A 277 14.04 -1.33 -13.43
C CYS A 277 13.92 -2.82 -13.03
N VAL A 278 15.04 -3.56 -12.94
CA VAL A 278 15.04 -4.92 -12.39
C VAL A 278 14.55 -4.93 -10.94
N GLU A 279 15.12 -4.08 -10.10
CA GLU A 279 14.72 -3.98 -8.69
C GLU A 279 13.24 -3.57 -8.56
N GLY A 280 12.80 -2.56 -9.32
CA GLY A 280 11.45 -2.01 -9.25
C GLY A 280 10.36 -2.86 -9.88
N GLY A 281 10.70 -3.72 -10.86
CA GLY A 281 9.73 -4.56 -11.57
C GLY A 281 9.55 -5.96 -10.97
N PHE A 282 10.58 -6.48 -10.30
CA PHE A 282 10.58 -7.88 -9.86
C PHE A 282 10.61 -8.06 -8.35
N SER A 283 10.83 -7.00 -7.57
CA SER A 283 10.71 -7.08 -6.11
C SER A 283 9.34 -7.61 -5.71
N TYR A 284 9.32 -8.56 -4.79
CA TYR A 284 8.10 -9.25 -4.33
C TYR A 284 7.23 -9.78 -5.51
N ALA A 285 7.87 -10.36 -6.52
CA ALA A 285 7.20 -10.89 -7.73
C ALA A 285 6.27 -9.87 -8.41
N GLY A 286 6.63 -8.59 -8.44
CA GLY A 286 5.83 -7.54 -9.07
C GLY A 286 4.47 -7.23 -8.39
N GLN A 287 4.21 -7.79 -7.20
CA GLN A 287 2.95 -7.64 -6.49
C GLN A 287 2.88 -6.31 -5.70
N SER A 288 3.11 -5.21 -6.39
CA SER A 288 3.03 -3.84 -5.87
C SER A 288 2.30 -2.93 -6.86
N CYS A 289 1.44 -2.05 -6.35
CA CYS A 289 0.70 -1.07 -7.17
C CYS A 289 1.60 -0.06 -7.91
N ILE A 290 2.85 0.09 -7.48
CA ILE A 290 3.87 0.93 -8.11
C ILE A 290 5.01 0.13 -8.76
N SER A 291 4.87 -1.20 -8.88
CA SER A 291 5.82 -2.03 -9.61
C SER A 291 6.01 -1.51 -11.04
N VAL A 292 7.24 -1.46 -11.51
CA VAL A 292 7.54 -1.13 -12.91
C VAL A 292 6.87 -2.16 -13.80
N GLN A 293 6.01 -1.72 -14.71
CA GLN A 293 5.32 -2.61 -15.63
C GLN A 293 5.60 -2.26 -17.09
N ARG A 294 5.60 -0.96 -17.45
CA ARG A 294 5.82 -0.49 -18.81
C ARG A 294 7.07 0.38 -18.85
N ILE A 295 8.06 0.03 -19.66
CA ILE A 295 9.32 0.75 -19.80
C ILE A 295 9.43 1.27 -21.21
N TYR A 296 9.51 2.59 -21.37
CA TYR A 296 9.68 3.27 -22.64
C TYR A 296 11.11 3.80 -22.73
N VAL A 297 11.88 3.31 -23.68
CA VAL A 297 13.30 3.60 -23.82
C VAL A 297 13.57 4.32 -25.12
N GLN A 298 14.32 5.44 -25.08
CA GLN A 298 14.68 6.16 -26.30
C GLN A 298 15.44 5.25 -27.25
N ARG A 299 15.04 5.24 -28.51
CA ARG A 299 15.52 4.28 -29.54
C ARG A 299 17.04 4.17 -29.63
N SER A 300 17.75 5.29 -29.45
CA SER A 300 19.22 5.33 -29.54
C SER A 300 19.93 4.48 -28.48
N VAL A 301 19.32 4.23 -27.32
CA VAL A 301 19.86 3.42 -26.20
C VAL A 301 19.03 2.16 -25.90
N TYR A 302 18.00 1.91 -26.70
CA TYR A 302 17.07 0.79 -26.50
C TYR A 302 17.76 -0.57 -26.42
N GLN A 303 18.64 -0.88 -27.37
CA GLN A 303 19.29 -2.20 -27.43
C GLN A 303 20.27 -2.41 -26.27
N GLU A 304 20.99 -1.36 -25.88
CA GLU A 304 21.90 -1.37 -24.73
C GLU A 304 21.10 -1.63 -23.43
N PHE A 305 20.05 -0.84 -23.21
CA PHE A 305 19.17 -1.00 -22.06
C PHE A 305 18.52 -2.39 -21.99
N LEU A 306 17.93 -2.88 -23.10
CA LEU A 306 17.29 -4.19 -23.14
C LEU A 306 18.26 -5.32 -22.81
N THR A 307 19.48 -5.24 -23.34
CA THR A 307 20.55 -6.23 -23.07
C THR A 307 20.91 -6.24 -21.59
N ALA A 308 21.09 -5.05 -20.97
CA ALA A 308 21.39 -4.90 -19.55
C ALA A 308 20.24 -5.39 -18.66
N LEU A 309 18.99 -5.05 -19.03
CA LEU A 309 17.80 -5.47 -18.30
C LEU A 309 17.67 -7.00 -18.28
N VAL A 310 17.75 -7.65 -19.46
CA VAL A 310 17.68 -9.12 -19.57
C VAL A 310 18.80 -9.79 -18.80
N ALA A 311 20.03 -9.26 -18.89
CA ALA A 311 21.17 -9.78 -18.12
C ALA A 311 20.96 -9.64 -16.59
N GLY A 312 20.34 -8.55 -16.15
CA GLY A 312 19.97 -8.32 -14.75
C GLY A 312 18.89 -9.28 -14.26
N VAL A 313 17.82 -9.45 -15.06
CA VAL A 313 16.70 -10.35 -14.74
C VAL A 313 17.16 -11.81 -14.65
N ASN A 314 18.05 -12.26 -15.54
CA ASN A 314 18.58 -13.62 -15.52
C ASN A 314 19.46 -13.95 -14.29
N LYS A 315 19.86 -12.95 -13.51
CA LYS A 315 20.61 -13.16 -12.25
C LYS A 315 19.68 -13.35 -11.05
N LEU A 316 18.38 -13.01 -11.18
CA LEU A 316 17.42 -13.13 -10.11
C LEU A 316 17.16 -14.60 -9.75
N LYS A 317 17.22 -14.92 -8.47
CA LYS A 317 16.93 -16.25 -7.93
C LYS A 317 15.50 -16.32 -7.47
N THR A 318 14.75 -17.24 -8.04
CA THR A 318 13.38 -17.58 -7.57
C THR A 318 13.44 -18.73 -6.58
N GLY A 319 12.63 -18.72 -5.53
CA GLY A 319 12.65 -19.83 -4.57
C GLY A 319 11.89 -19.58 -3.27
N ASP A 320 12.33 -20.29 -2.24
CA ASP A 320 11.81 -20.23 -0.88
C ASP A 320 11.93 -18.78 -0.33
N PRO A 321 10.83 -18.17 0.12
CA PRO A 321 10.88 -16.82 0.66
C PRO A 321 11.72 -16.69 1.94
N LEU A 322 11.96 -17.78 2.68
CA LEU A 322 12.84 -17.77 3.87
C LEU A 322 14.33 -17.90 3.55
N ASP A 323 14.69 -18.27 2.31
CA ASP A 323 16.09 -18.33 1.90
C ASP A 323 16.61 -16.91 1.63
N GLU A 324 17.70 -16.52 2.31
CA GLU A 324 18.35 -15.20 2.16
C GLU A 324 18.84 -14.92 0.74
N SER A 325 19.08 -15.97 -0.07
CA SER A 325 19.50 -15.81 -1.46
C SER A 325 18.33 -15.61 -2.44
N THR A 326 17.09 -15.80 -2.03
CA THR A 326 15.92 -15.61 -2.88
C THR A 326 15.66 -14.14 -3.16
N ASP A 327 15.56 -13.78 -4.44
CA ASP A 327 15.21 -12.44 -4.91
C ASP A 327 13.72 -12.32 -5.20
N VAL A 328 13.13 -13.35 -5.81
CA VAL A 328 11.73 -13.39 -6.21
C VAL A 328 11.07 -14.62 -5.60
N GLY A 329 10.12 -14.38 -4.71
CA GLY A 329 9.32 -15.42 -4.07
C GLY A 329 8.11 -15.85 -4.92
N PRO A 330 7.20 -16.66 -4.35
CA PRO A 330 5.96 -17.03 -5.02
C PRO A 330 5.01 -15.83 -5.15
N MET A 331 4.10 -15.92 -6.09
CA MET A 331 2.88 -15.10 -6.07
C MET A 331 1.97 -15.56 -4.91
N ILE A 332 1.05 -14.69 -4.51
CA ILE A 332 0.17 -14.94 -3.35
C ILE A 332 -0.67 -16.22 -3.48
N SER A 333 -0.90 -16.68 -4.69
CA SER A 333 -1.60 -17.93 -4.96
C SER A 333 -1.21 -18.50 -6.33
N GLU A 334 -1.44 -19.80 -6.50
CA GLU A 334 -1.27 -20.46 -7.79
C GLU A 334 -2.23 -19.92 -8.85
N ASP A 335 -3.45 -19.51 -8.47
CA ASP A 335 -4.40 -18.91 -9.40
C ASP A 335 -3.91 -17.55 -9.91
N ALA A 336 -3.26 -16.73 -9.07
CA ALA A 336 -2.66 -15.49 -9.50
C ALA A 336 -1.50 -15.75 -10.49
N ALA A 337 -0.67 -16.74 -10.22
CA ALA A 337 0.42 -17.13 -11.13
C ALA A 337 -0.12 -17.70 -12.47
N ARG A 338 -1.19 -18.49 -12.42
CA ARG A 338 -1.85 -19.04 -13.61
C ARG A 338 -2.45 -17.96 -14.48
N ARG A 339 -3.15 -16.98 -13.86
CA ARG A 339 -3.68 -15.81 -14.58
C ARG A 339 -2.59 -15.04 -15.30
N ALA A 340 -1.48 -14.75 -14.62
CA ALA A 340 -0.37 -14.01 -15.20
C ALA A 340 0.32 -14.77 -16.34
N ALA A 341 0.52 -16.10 -16.19
CA ALA A 341 1.04 -16.95 -17.26
C ALA A 341 0.12 -16.96 -18.49
N ALA A 342 -1.19 -17.04 -18.29
CA ALA A 342 -2.15 -17.00 -19.40
C ALA A 342 -2.10 -15.66 -20.16
N TRP A 343 -1.84 -14.54 -19.48
CA TRP A 343 -1.66 -13.24 -20.12
C TRP A 343 -0.36 -13.15 -20.95
N ILE A 344 0.72 -13.82 -20.51
CA ILE A 344 1.95 -13.96 -21.31
C ILE A 344 1.64 -14.77 -22.59
N GLU A 345 0.96 -15.91 -22.45
CA GLU A 345 0.60 -16.76 -23.59
C GLU A 345 -0.30 -16.00 -24.60
N GLU A 346 -1.30 -15.23 -24.12
CA GLU A 346 -2.14 -14.37 -24.94
C GLU A 346 -1.31 -13.32 -25.69
N ALA A 347 -0.39 -12.65 -25.02
CA ALA A 347 0.47 -11.64 -25.62
C ALA A 347 1.38 -12.24 -26.70
N VAL A 348 2.00 -13.41 -26.45
CA VAL A 348 2.86 -14.11 -27.40
C VAL A 348 2.07 -14.58 -28.62
N ALA A 349 0.85 -15.12 -28.43
CA ALA A 349 -0.03 -15.53 -29.51
C ALA A 349 -0.42 -14.33 -30.40
N ALA A 350 -0.47 -13.14 -29.85
CA ALA A 350 -0.71 -11.89 -30.55
C ALA A 350 0.57 -11.27 -31.17
N GLY A 351 1.76 -11.81 -30.96
CA GLY A 351 3.02 -11.38 -31.58
C GLY A 351 4.05 -10.72 -30.66
N ALA A 352 3.76 -10.60 -29.36
CA ALA A 352 4.76 -10.18 -28.39
C ALA A 352 5.90 -11.21 -28.31
N LYS A 353 7.09 -10.73 -27.93
CA LYS A 353 8.28 -11.57 -27.82
C LYS A 353 8.70 -11.68 -26.36
N ILE A 354 8.96 -12.92 -25.90
CA ILE A 354 9.60 -13.16 -24.60
C ILE A 354 11.12 -13.03 -24.80
N GLU A 355 11.72 -12.06 -24.12
CA GLU A 355 13.19 -11.89 -24.11
C GLU A 355 13.83 -12.77 -23.04
N THR A 356 13.14 -12.99 -21.91
CA THR A 356 13.53 -13.95 -20.85
C THR A 356 12.35 -14.32 -19.99
N GLY A 357 12.40 -15.46 -19.28
CA GLY A 357 11.36 -15.94 -18.35
C GLY A 357 10.20 -16.63 -19.04
N GLY A 358 8.98 -16.39 -18.53
CA GLY A 358 7.72 -16.88 -19.10
C GLY A 358 7.23 -18.21 -18.55
N LYS A 359 8.02 -18.94 -17.76
CA LYS A 359 7.63 -20.26 -17.22
C LYS A 359 7.04 -20.14 -15.83
N ARG A 360 6.09 -21.02 -15.53
CA ARG A 360 5.43 -21.13 -14.24
C ARG A 360 5.62 -22.51 -13.61
N ASN A 361 5.88 -22.53 -12.31
CA ASN A 361 5.90 -23.75 -11.51
C ASN A 361 5.12 -23.49 -10.19
N GLY A 362 3.91 -24.07 -10.09
CA GLY A 362 3.02 -23.79 -8.96
C GLY A 362 2.67 -22.31 -8.85
N SER A 363 2.97 -21.71 -7.71
CA SER A 363 2.81 -20.27 -7.44
C SER A 363 3.99 -19.40 -7.88
N ILE A 364 5.10 -20.00 -8.31
CA ILE A 364 6.27 -19.28 -8.82
C ILE A 364 6.08 -19.03 -10.32
N LEU A 365 6.17 -17.75 -10.72
CA LEU A 365 6.29 -17.30 -12.09
C LEU A 365 7.69 -16.73 -12.28
N GLU A 366 8.40 -17.17 -13.32
CA GLU A 366 9.72 -16.61 -13.63
C GLU A 366 9.62 -15.13 -13.97
N PRO A 367 10.57 -14.29 -13.50
CA PRO A 367 10.72 -12.91 -13.93
C PRO A 367 10.76 -12.82 -15.47
N THR A 368 9.83 -12.08 -16.05
CA THR A 368 9.55 -12.09 -17.48
C THR A 368 9.70 -10.71 -18.09
N VAL A 369 10.47 -10.62 -19.18
CA VAL A 369 10.61 -9.41 -20.00
C VAL A 369 9.94 -9.67 -21.35
N LEU A 370 9.01 -8.79 -21.71
CA LEU A 370 8.30 -8.81 -23.00
C LEU A 370 8.69 -7.59 -23.83
N THR A 371 8.73 -7.77 -25.14
CA THR A 371 8.88 -6.71 -26.15
C THR A 371 7.84 -6.90 -27.26
N ASN A 372 7.69 -5.92 -28.13
CA ASN A 372 6.64 -5.88 -29.14
C ASN A 372 5.23 -6.02 -28.51
N THR A 373 5.02 -5.35 -27.39
CA THR A 373 3.74 -5.28 -26.72
C THR A 373 3.04 -3.97 -27.10
N TRP A 374 1.81 -4.06 -27.53
CA TRP A 374 1.00 -2.88 -27.83
C TRP A 374 -0.13 -2.70 -26.83
N HIS A 375 -0.72 -1.52 -26.84
CA HIS A 375 -1.62 -1.06 -25.81
C HIS A 375 -2.81 -2.00 -25.52
N GLU A 376 -3.37 -2.67 -26.52
CA GLU A 376 -4.54 -3.54 -26.37
C GLU A 376 -4.25 -4.87 -25.64
N LEU A 377 -2.99 -5.24 -25.48
CA LEU A 377 -2.62 -6.45 -24.76
C LEU A 377 -2.80 -6.26 -23.25
N LYS A 378 -3.41 -7.23 -22.57
CA LYS A 378 -3.62 -7.16 -21.10
C LYS A 378 -2.34 -6.91 -20.33
N VAL A 379 -1.23 -7.47 -20.77
CA VAL A 379 0.09 -7.22 -20.15
C VAL A 379 0.53 -5.76 -20.26
N ALA A 380 -0.05 -4.96 -21.18
CA ALA A 380 0.25 -3.56 -21.37
C ALA A 380 -0.82 -2.62 -20.80
N CYS A 381 -2.13 -2.92 -20.95
CA CYS A 381 -3.21 -2.02 -20.55
C CYS A 381 -3.79 -2.29 -19.15
N GLU A 382 -3.68 -3.52 -18.62
CA GLU A 382 -4.19 -3.89 -17.31
C GLU A 382 -3.10 -3.87 -16.24
N GLU A 383 -3.47 -3.81 -14.95
CA GLU A 383 -2.55 -4.06 -13.85
C GLU A 383 -2.18 -5.55 -13.79
N VAL A 384 -0.94 -5.88 -14.17
CA VAL A 384 -0.47 -7.28 -14.22
C VAL A 384 -0.34 -7.88 -12.83
N PHE A 385 0.20 -7.12 -11.89
CA PHE A 385 0.45 -7.53 -10.49
C PHE A 385 1.19 -8.86 -10.40
N ALA A 386 2.23 -9.01 -11.21
CA ALA A 386 3.06 -10.20 -11.41
C ALA A 386 4.47 -9.80 -11.89
N PRO A 387 5.47 -10.69 -11.86
CA PRO A 387 6.84 -10.36 -12.26
C PRO A 387 6.99 -10.29 -13.79
N ILE A 388 6.30 -9.33 -14.41
CA ILE A 388 6.29 -9.12 -15.86
C ILE A 388 6.51 -7.64 -16.13
N VAL A 389 7.47 -7.33 -17.01
CA VAL A 389 7.71 -5.98 -17.51
C VAL A 389 7.68 -5.96 -19.04
N ASN A 390 7.18 -4.88 -19.61
CA ASN A 390 7.12 -4.63 -21.05
C ASN A 390 8.14 -3.54 -21.39
N VAL A 391 8.89 -3.70 -22.48
CA VAL A 391 9.93 -2.74 -22.90
C VAL A 391 9.70 -2.35 -24.35
N GLU A 392 9.42 -1.06 -24.57
CA GLU A 392 9.13 -0.54 -25.90
C GLU A 392 10.01 0.68 -26.20
N PRO A 393 10.47 0.83 -27.48
CA PRO A 393 11.23 2.00 -27.89
C PRO A 393 10.33 3.20 -28.13
N TYR A 394 10.84 4.41 -27.87
CA TYR A 394 10.23 5.66 -28.33
C TYR A 394 11.23 6.54 -29.09
N ASP A 395 10.74 7.45 -29.91
CA ASP A 395 11.55 8.39 -30.68
C ASP A 395 11.46 9.83 -30.12
N ASP A 396 10.27 10.30 -29.81
CA ASP A 396 10.01 11.61 -29.24
C ASP A 396 9.59 11.53 -27.77
N PHE A 397 10.10 12.43 -26.92
CA PHE A 397 9.83 12.39 -25.48
C PHE A 397 8.34 12.62 -25.13
N ASP A 398 7.65 13.47 -25.91
CA ASP A 398 6.20 13.67 -25.74
C ASP A 398 5.41 12.43 -26.14
N ASP A 399 5.91 11.58 -27.05
CA ASP A 399 5.31 10.28 -27.36
C ASP A 399 5.41 9.34 -26.16
N ALA A 400 6.57 9.30 -25.51
CA ALA A 400 6.75 8.49 -24.29
C ALA A 400 5.79 8.93 -23.19
N ILE A 401 5.59 10.26 -23.00
CA ILE A 401 4.62 10.79 -22.05
C ILE A 401 3.20 10.34 -22.43
N ARG A 402 2.82 10.42 -23.72
CA ARG A 402 1.50 9.95 -24.20
C ARG A 402 1.30 8.46 -23.92
N CYS A 403 2.31 7.63 -24.17
CA CYS A 403 2.25 6.20 -23.88
C CYS A 403 2.09 5.91 -22.39
N VAL A 404 2.75 6.65 -21.50
CA VAL A 404 2.55 6.51 -20.05
C VAL A 404 1.13 6.92 -19.64
N ASN A 405 0.62 8.03 -20.20
CA ASN A 405 -0.72 8.54 -19.91
C ASN A 405 -1.85 7.69 -20.49
N ASP A 406 -1.57 6.89 -21.52
CA ASP A 406 -2.52 5.98 -22.15
C ASP A 406 -2.76 4.76 -21.25
N SER A 407 -3.47 5.02 -20.16
CA SER A 407 -3.84 4.06 -19.12
C SER A 407 -5.00 4.62 -18.31
N PRO A 408 -5.93 3.78 -17.86
CA PRO A 408 -6.95 4.18 -16.90
C PRO A 408 -6.34 4.49 -15.52
N TYR A 409 -5.11 4.05 -15.27
CA TYR A 409 -4.38 4.25 -14.02
C TYR A 409 -3.50 5.50 -14.06
N GLY A 410 -3.19 6.04 -12.88
CA GLY A 410 -2.29 7.18 -12.73
C GLY A 410 -1.72 7.26 -11.30
N LEU A 411 -0.94 6.23 -10.86
CA LEU A 411 -0.39 6.22 -9.52
C LEU A 411 0.99 6.88 -9.44
N GLN A 412 2.01 6.27 -10.03
CA GLN A 412 3.36 6.82 -10.12
C GLN A 412 4.02 6.51 -11.47
N ALA A 413 4.95 7.35 -11.88
CA ALA A 413 5.80 7.13 -13.05
C ALA A 413 7.26 7.46 -12.71
N GLY A 414 8.21 6.70 -13.31
CA GLY A 414 9.65 6.97 -13.23
C GLY A 414 10.13 7.71 -14.47
N VAL A 415 11.12 8.62 -14.33
CA VAL A 415 11.69 9.36 -15.45
C VAL A 415 13.20 9.47 -15.28
N PHE A 416 13.94 8.81 -16.16
CA PHE A 416 15.38 8.87 -16.22
C PHE A 416 15.85 9.86 -17.29
N THR A 417 16.21 11.06 -16.90
CA THR A 417 16.88 12.08 -17.72
C THR A 417 17.63 13.06 -16.83
N ARG A 418 18.69 13.64 -17.34
CA ARG A 418 19.47 14.71 -16.69
C ARG A 418 19.06 16.10 -17.19
N ASP A 419 18.21 16.15 -18.21
CA ASP A 419 17.68 17.42 -18.72
C ASP A 419 16.54 17.93 -17.83
N ALA A 420 16.79 19.02 -17.12
CA ALA A 420 15.82 19.65 -16.24
C ALA A 420 14.54 20.08 -17.00
N LYS A 421 14.65 20.50 -18.27
CA LYS A 421 13.48 20.90 -19.07
C LYS A 421 12.58 19.68 -19.34
N LEU A 422 13.15 18.54 -19.69
CA LEU A 422 12.40 17.30 -19.90
C LEU A 422 11.77 16.82 -18.59
N LEU A 423 12.47 16.92 -17.45
CA LEU A 423 11.91 16.58 -16.13
C LEU A 423 10.69 17.43 -15.78
N PHE A 424 10.77 18.76 -15.95
CA PHE A 424 9.62 19.64 -15.70
C PHE A 424 8.50 19.40 -16.71
N THR A 425 8.82 19.12 -17.97
CA THR A 425 7.82 18.75 -18.99
C THR A 425 7.08 17.45 -18.58
N ALA A 426 7.82 16.44 -18.11
CA ALA A 426 7.22 15.21 -17.62
C ALA A 426 6.35 15.46 -16.37
N PHE A 427 6.82 16.26 -15.41
CA PHE A 427 6.08 16.59 -14.21
C PHE A 427 4.76 17.31 -14.50
N GLU A 428 4.74 18.21 -15.50
CA GLU A 428 3.53 18.95 -15.89
C GLU A 428 2.55 18.13 -16.74
N LYS A 429 3.06 17.17 -17.55
CA LYS A 429 2.24 16.45 -18.53
C LYS A 429 1.83 15.05 -18.13
N LEU A 430 2.57 14.39 -17.20
CA LEU A 430 2.23 13.05 -16.74
C LEU A 430 1.00 13.09 -15.82
N GLU A 431 0.00 12.33 -16.16
CA GLU A 431 -1.27 12.22 -15.42
C GLU A 431 -1.17 11.17 -14.30
N VAL A 432 -0.27 11.40 -13.36
CA VAL A 432 0.01 10.50 -12.23
C VAL A 432 0.03 11.26 -10.91
N GLY A 433 -0.14 10.55 -9.80
CA GLY A 433 -0.03 11.13 -8.46
C GLY A 433 1.40 11.48 -8.04
N GLY A 434 2.41 10.81 -8.62
CA GLY A 434 3.82 11.05 -8.35
C GLY A 434 4.72 10.81 -9.55
N VAL A 435 5.66 11.73 -9.81
CA VAL A 435 6.73 11.58 -10.81
C VAL A 435 8.05 11.42 -10.07
N ILE A 436 8.75 10.33 -10.32
CA ILE A 436 10.01 9.98 -9.67
C ILE A 436 11.15 10.26 -10.65
N ALA A 437 11.90 11.31 -10.39
CA ALA A 437 13.01 11.75 -11.23
C ALA A 437 14.30 10.99 -10.87
N GLY A 438 14.97 10.42 -11.87
CA GLY A 438 16.23 9.68 -11.71
C GLY A 438 16.05 8.33 -10.99
N ASP A 439 14.80 7.84 -10.89
CA ASP A 439 14.49 6.53 -10.32
C ASP A 439 13.22 5.94 -10.93
N VAL A 440 12.87 4.74 -10.52
CA VAL A 440 11.70 3.99 -10.97
C VAL A 440 10.44 4.37 -10.19
N SER A 441 9.29 4.05 -10.76
CA SER A 441 7.97 4.24 -10.13
C SER A 441 7.83 3.53 -8.77
N ALA A 442 8.62 2.50 -8.50
CA ALA A 442 8.57 1.73 -7.26
C ALA A 442 9.15 2.46 -6.03
N PHE A 443 9.81 3.62 -6.22
CA PHE A 443 10.33 4.41 -5.12
C PHE A 443 9.20 4.98 -4.26
N ARG A 444 9.25 4.73 -2.96
CA ARG A 444 8.35 5.32 -1.97
C ARG A 444 9.04 5.47 -0.62
N ILE A 445 8.86 6.64 0.00
CA ILE A 445 9.15 6.86 1.41
C ILE A 445 7.85 7.29 2.13
N ASP A 446 7.63 6.77 3.35
CA ASP A 446 6.30 6.71 3.95
C ASP A 446 5.73 8.06 4.42
N HIS A 447 6.53 9.14 4.49
CA HIS A 447 6.07 10.49 4.82
C HIS A 447 5.72 11.35 3.60
N MET A 448 6.12 10.95 2.37
CA MET A 448 5.76 11.70 1.16
C MET A 448 4.25 11.59 0.87
N PRO A 449 3.64 12.59 0.18
CA PRO A 449 2.28 12.42 -0.32
C PRO A 449 2.24 11.26 -1.31
N TYR A 450 1.29 10.36 -1.14
CA TYR A 450 1.13 9.18 -1.97
C TYR A 450 -0.34 8.97 -2.30
N GLY A 451 -0.64 8.64 -3.53
CA GLY A 451 -1.98 8.35 -4.00
C GLY A 451 -2.13 8.66 -5.49
N GLY A 452 -3.06 7.97 -6.12
CA GLY A 452 -3.29 8.06 -7.56
C GLY A 452 -4.29 9.12 -7.97
N VAL A 453 -4.30 9.36 -9.28
CA VAL A 453 -5.37 10.03 -10.03
C VAL A 453 -6.05 8.98 -10.93
N LYS A 454 -7.05 9.35 -11.72
CA LYS A 454 -7.84 8.45 -12.57
C LYS A 454 -8.38 7.28 -11.71
N ASP A 455 -8.26 6.04 -12.19
CA ASP A 455 -8.74 4.84 -11.49
C ASP A 455 -7.78 4.33 -10.40
N SER A 456 -6.64 5.00 -10.19
CA SER A 456 -5.68 4.59 -9.16
C SER A 456 -6.00 5.07 -7.74
N GLY A 457 -6.98 5.95 -7.55
CA GLY A 457 -7.38 6.27 -6.20
C GLY A 457 -8.10 7.60 -5.99
N LEU A 458 -8.34 7.88 -4.70
CA LEU A 458 -8.99 9.10 -4.22
C LEU A 458 -8.40 9.48 -2.86
N GLY A 459 -7.98 10.74 -2.71
CA GLY A 459 -7.28 11.21 -1.52
C GLY A 459 -5.78 10.93 -1.56
N ARG A 460 -5.11 11.12 -0.42
CA ARG A 460 -3.67 10.88 -0.31
C ARG A 460 -3.32 10.19 0.99
N GLU A 461 -2.40 9.22 0.91
CA GLU A 461 -1.63 8.70 2.04
C GLU A 461 -0.35 9.54 2.25
N GLY A 462 0.52 9.10 3.16
CA GLY A 462 1.56 9.93 3.76
C GLY A 462 1.03 10.53 5.07
N LEU A 463 1.84 10.44 6.15
CA LEU A 463 1.30 10.62 7.52
C LEU A 463 0.54 11.94 7.70
N ARG A 464 1.15 13.05 7.31
CA ARG A 464 0.52 14.38 7.42
C ARG A 464 -0.79 14.45 6.62
N TYR A 465 -0.78 14.00 5.37
CA TYR A 465 -1.93 14.08 4.47
C TYR A 465 -3.08 13.18 4.94
N ALA A 466 -2.74 11.96 5.38
CA ALA A 466 -3.74 11.05 5.94
C ALA A 466 -4.35 11.58 7.25
N ILE A 467 -3.57 12.23 8.12
CA ILE A 467 -4.07 12.90 9.33
C ILE A 467 -5.03 14.05 8.96
N GLU A 468 -4.71 14.82 7.93
CA GLU A 468 -5.60 15.88 7.43
C GLU A 468 -6.94 15.32 6.95
N GLU A 469 -6.93 14.18 6.27
CA GLU A 469 -8.15 13.50 5.83
C GLU A 469 -8.96 12.88 7.00
N MET A 470 -8.29 12.44 8.07
CA MET A 470 -8.90 11.85 9.26
C MET A 470 -9.33 12.89 10.30
N THR A 471 -9.19 14.18 9.98
CA THR A 471 -9.62 15.29 10.84
C THR A 471 -10.50 16.26 10.07
N GLU A 472 -11.32 17.01 10.82
CA GLU A 472 -12.22 18.03 10.28
C GLU A 472 -11.86 19.40 10.83
N PRO A 473 -11.66 20.45 9.99
CA PRO A 473 -11.46 21.80 10.49
C PRO A 473 -12.78 22.36 11.03
N ARG A 474 -12.71 23.02 12.19
CA ARG A 474 -13.84 23.77 12.77
C ARG A 474 -13.39 25.19 13.07
N LEU A 475 -14.24 26.13 12.72
CA LEU A 475 -14.01 27.56 12.90
C LEU A 475 -14.75 28.04 14.16
N LEU A 476 -14.04 28.79 14.99
CA LEU A 476 -14.63 29.65 16.04
C LEU A 476 -14.44 31.11 15.63
N ALA A 477 -15.52 31.77 15.21
CA ALA A 477 -15.51 33.19 14.92
C ALA A 477 -15.71 34.01 16.21
N LEU A 478 -14.86 35.02 16.38
CA LEU A 478 -14.86 35.90 17.55
C LEU A 478 -15.31 37.31 17.11
N ASN A 479 -16.21 37.90 17.86
CA ASN A 479 -16.47 39.33 17.81
C ASN A 479 -15.75 39.97 19.02
N LEU A 480 -14.71 40.75 18.73
CA LEU A 480 -13.83 41.37 19.72
C LEU A 480 -14.19 42.84 20.00
N GLN A 481 -15.36 43.30 19.48
CA GLN A 481 -15.89 44.65 19.74
C GLN A 481 -16.63 44.69 21.05
#